data_6e8a2af32c8129fd2fe88e712b0b2224
#
_entry.id   6e8a2af32c8129fd2fe88e712b0b2224
#
_cell.length_a   1.000
_cell.length_b   1.000
_cell.length_c   1.000
_cell.angle_alpha   90.00
_cell.angle_beta   90.00
_cell.angle_gamma   90.00
#
_symmetry.space_group_name_H-M   'P 1'
#
loop_
_entity.id
_entity.type
_entity.pdbx_description
1 polymer ?
#
loop_
_entity_poly.entity_id
_entity_poly.type
_entity_poly.pdbx_seq_one_letter_code
_entity_poly.pdbx_strand_id
1 'polypeptide(L)'
;RQRQMCIRDSNRYYKKGEHNMIPVYAISTGKIETLNYDQKRPMHSALNKTMFSGKMWLSYTGFSEDEQAYKDHGGPHKAVCCFSKENYSMYKNDINILPDYAMFGENLTLVDLDENDVYFGNQYQLGEAIVEVSEIREPCWKIQRKYGIKHLVKRMSSSGKTGFYMRVLKEGYVQQQDHLLLLKTAEFPTRLSVQNLNDIYYNDRENIDRLNQAINNPYLSPKRIEKLKLLKEKAMNK
;
A
#
# COMPACT_ATOMS: atom_id res chain seq x y z
N ARG A 1 -26.55 13.36 -17.74
CA ARG A 1 -26.95 11.95 -17.96
C ARG A 1 -26.05 11.27 -19.01
N GLN A 2 -24.71 11.20 -18.84
CA GLN A 2 -23.85 10.49 -19.83
C GLN A 2 -22.48 10.09 -19.24
N ARG A 3 -22.38 9.72 -17.95
CA ARG A 3 -21.11 9.27 -17.33
C ARG A 3 -21.18 7.91 -16.61
N GLN A 4 -22.20 7.09 -16.86
CA GLN A 4 -22.33 5.77 -16.22
C GLN A 4 -22.16 4.57 -17.18
N MET A 5 -21.66 4.76 -18.39
CA MET A 5 -21.75 3.72 -19.44
C MET A 5 -20.42 3.06 -19.84
N CYS A 6 -19.28 3.34 -19.20
CA CYS A 6 -17.98 2.74 -19.59
C CYS A 6 -17.38 1.71 -18.62
N ILE A 7 -17.99 1.42 -17.47
CA ILE A 7 -17.43 0.47 -16.51
C ILE A 7 -18.05 -0.94 -16.61
N ARG A 8 -19.18 -1.10 -17.29
CA ARG A 8 -19.89 -2.40 -17.34
C ARG A 8 -19.43 -3.41 -18.40
N ASP A 9 -18.67 -3.00 -19.41
CA ASP A 9 -18.33 -3.91 -20.53
C ASP A 9 -16.91 -4.50 -20.48
N SER A 10 -16.06 -4.13 -19.53
CA SER A 10 -14.71 -4.72 -19.36
C SER A 10 -14.67 -6.03 -18.54
N ASN A 11 -15.80 -6.46 -17.95
CA ASN A 11 -15.85 -7.60 -17.02
C ASN A 11 -16.00 -8.98 -17.69
N ARG A 12 -15.74 -9.13 -19.02
CA ARG A 12 -16.06 -10.41 -19.72
C ARG A 12 -14.90 -11.34 -20.01
N TYR A 13 -13.63 -11.01 -19.69
CA TYR A 13 -12.50 -11.86 -20.12
C TYR A 13 -11.40 -12.12 -19.08
N TYR A 14 -11.64 -12.01 -17.77
CA TYR A 14 -10.59 -12.32 -16.80
C TYR A 14 -10.82 -13.67 -16.13
N LYS A 15 -10.05 -14.69 -16.54
CA LYS A 15 -9.93 -15.93 -15.78
C LYS A 15 -9.23 -15.63 -14.45
N LYS A 16 -9.83 -16.05 -13.33
CA LYS A 16 -9.25 -16.03 -12.00
C LYS A 16 -7.91 -16.76 -12.04
N GLY A 17 -6.78 -16.04 -11.96
CA GLY A 17 -5.43 -16.65 -11.92
C GLY A 17 -4.32 -15.96 -12.72
N GLU A 18 -4.62 -15.06 -13.66
CA GLU A 18 -3.60 -14.33 -14.43
C GLU A 18 -3.97 -12.84 -14.49
N HIS A 19 -3.78 -12.12 -13.38
CA HIS A 19 -3.98 -10.67 -13.36
C HIS A 19 -2.77 -9.96 -13.98
N ASN A 20 -2.75 -9.82 -15.30
CA ASN A 20 -1.76 -8.96 -15.98
C ASN A 20 -1.99 -7.47 -15.71
N MET A 21 -3.09 -7.09 -15.05
CA MET A 21 -3.46 -5.73 -14.73
C MET A 21 -4.18 -5.66 -13.39
N ILE A 22 -3.79 -4.68 -12.55
CA ILE A 22 -4.54 -4.32 -11.34
C ILE A 22 -5.20 -2.96 -11.63
N PRO A 23 -6.55 -2.88 -11.60
CA PRO A 23 -7.24 -1.62 -11.82
C PRO A 23 -6.94 -0.62 -10.68
N VAL A 24 -6.63 0.62 -11.05
CA VAL A 24 -6.50 1.74 -10.12
C VAL A 24 -7.81 2.52 -10.11
N TYR A 25 -8.48 2.52 -8.96
CA TYR A 25 -9.72 3.25 -8.76
C TYR A 25 -9.50 4.75 -8.63
N ALA A 26 -8.46 5.13 -7.88
CA ALA A 26 -8.08 6.51 -7.66
C ALA A 26 -6.58 6.66 -7.45
N ILE A 27 -5.99 7.73 -7.99
CA ILE A 27 -4.64 8.19 -7.70
C ILE A 27 -4.74 9.50 -6.94
N SER A 28 -4.20 9.53 -5.71
CA SER A 28 -4.42 10.62 -4.77
C SER A 28 -3.13 11.13 -4.17
N THR A 29 -3.04 12.45 -3.99
CA THR A 29 -1.92 13.15 -3.36
C THR A 29 -2.42 14.10 -2.28
N GLY A 30 -1.57 14.46 -1.34
CA GLY A 30 -1.93 15.38 -0.26
C GLY A 30 -0.75 16.20 0.23
N LYS A 31 -1.03 17.44 0.61
CA LYS A 31 -0.08 18.33 1.27
C LYS A 31 -0.15 18.15 2.79
N ILE A 32 0.93 18.53 3.47
CA ILE A 32 0.96 18.54 4.93
C ILE A 32 0.01 19.63 5.43
N GLU A 33 -0.94 19.22 6.25
CA GLU A 33 -1.89 20.12 6.91
C GLU A 33 -1.92 19.87 8.42
N THR A 34 -2.44 20.84 9.17
CA THR A 34 -2.68 20.71 10.60
C THR A 34 -4.08 20.15 10.82
N LEU A 35 -4.15 18.93 11.34
CA LEU A 35 -5.39 18.19 11.54
C LEU A 35 -5.82 18.18 13.01
N ASN A 36 -7.10 18.49 13.26
CA ASN A 36 -7.74 18.53 14.57
C ASN A 36 -8.95 17.59 14.59
N TYR A 37 -8.72 16.27 14.60
CA TYR A 37 -9.81 15.27 14.62
C TYR A 37 -10.42 15.03 16.00
N ASP A 38 -9.70 15.36 17.03
CA ASP A 38 -10.15 15.33 18.42
C ASP A 38 -9.67 16.62 19.11
N GLN A 39 -10.21 16.97 20.26
CA GLN A 39 -9.79 18.15 21.03
C GLN A 39 -8.39 18.03 21.66
N LYS A 40 -7.59 17.05 21.22
CA LYS A 40 -6.20 16.85 21.62
C LYS A 40 -5.26 17.74 20.82
N ARG A 41 -3.94 17.53 21.02
CA ARG A 41 -2.92 18.28 20.29
C ARG A 41 -3.08 18.11 18.78
N PRO A 42 -2.99 19.19 17.99
CA PRO A 42 -2.97 19.15 16.54
C PRO A 42 -1.91 18.15 16.03
N MET A 43 -2.19 17.50 14.90
CA MET A 43 -1.20 16.65 14.24
C MET A 43 -0.94 17.14 12.81
N HIS A 44 0.33 17.22 12.43
CA HIS A 44 0.72 17.53 11.06
C HIS A 44 0.71 16.22 10.23
N SER A 45 0.00 16.22 9.11
CA SER A 45 -0.12 15.02 8.27
C SER A 45 -0.62 15.37 6.88
N ALA A 46 -0.19 14.62 5.87
CA ALA A 46 -0.76 14.56 4.53
C ALA A 46 -1.72 13.36 4.37
N LEU A 47 -2.46 13.02 5.45
CA LEU A 47 -3.35 11.85 5.47
C LEU A 47 -4.63 12.06 4.64
N ASN A 48 -5.07 13.32 4.50
CA ASN A 48 -6.20 13.67 3.66
C ASN A 48 -5.69 13.91 2.24
N LYS A 49 -5.91 12.91 1.39
CA LYS A 49 -5.49 12.96 -0.01
C LYS A 49 -6.69 13.18 -0.92
N THR A 50 -6.45 13.87 -2.04
CA THR A 50 -7.45 14.16 -3.08
C THR A 50 -6.94 13.69 -4.44
N MET A 51 -7.88 13.31 -5.31
CA MET A 51 -7.53 13.02 -6.71
C MET A 51 -7.07 14.32 -7.39
N PHE A 52 -6.05 14.20 -8.22
CA PHE A 52 -5.58 15.30 -9.06
C PHE A 52 -6.18 15.21 -10.47
N SER A 53 -6.11 16.30 -11.22
CA SER A 53 -6.50 16.36 -12.64
C SER A 53 -5.26 16.42 -13.53
N GLY A 54 -5.38 15.90 -14.76
CA GLY A 54 -4.29 15.91 -15.71
C GLY A 54 -3.19 14.88 -15.41
N LYS A 55 -1.96 15.20 -15.79
CA LYS A 55 -0.78 14.37 -15.58
C LYS A 55 0.04 14.87 -14.39
N MET A 56 0.60 13.95 -13.60
CA MET A 56 1.49 14.24 -12.49
C MET A 56 2.78 13.44 -12.61
N TRP A 57 3.90 14.07 -12.29
CA TRP A 57 5.20 13.40 -12.30
C TRP A 57 5.35 12.49 -11.09
N LEU A 58 5.70 11.23 -11.36
CA LEU A 58 6.08 10.26 -10.34
C LEU A 58 7.61 10.09 -10.37
N SER A 59 8.26 10.61 -9.32
CA SER A 59 9.71 10.53 -9.13
C SER A 59 10.12 9.31 -8.30
N TYR A 60 11.42 9.05 -8.16
CA TYR A 60 11.96 7.98 -7.29
C TYR A 60 11.55 8.09 -5.81
N THR A 61 11.06 9.25 -5.37
CA THR A 61 10.65 9.49 -3.97
C THR A 61 9.14 9.66 -3.80
N GLY A 62 8.35 9.62 -4.89
CA GLY A 62 6.90 9.73 -4.88
C GLY A 62 6.36 10.76 -5.86
N PHE A 63 5.05 11.01 -5.79
CA PHE A 63 4.38 12.00 -6.63
C PHE A 63 4.84 13.43 -6.27
N SER A 64 5.05 14.28 -7.28
CA SER A 64 5.56 15.64 -7.12
C SER A 64 4.68 16.53 -6.23
N GLU A 65 3.37 16.26 -6.18
CA GLU A 65 2.41 17.00 -5.37
C GLU A 65 2.02 16.28 -4.06
N ASP A 66 2.74 15.22 -3.68
CA ASP A 66 2.50 14.49 -2.44
C ASP A 66 3.57 14.81 -1.38
N GLU A 67 3.14 14.96 -0.14
CA GLU A 67 4.03 15.27 0.98
C GLU A 67 3.91 14.22 2.09
N GLN A 68 4.97 14.11 2.91
CA GLN A 68 4.98 13.25 4.09
C GLN A 68 5.50 14.04 5.30
N ALA A 69 4.64 14.21 6.32
CA ALA A 69 5.01 14.90 7.56
C ALA A 69 6.01 14.12 8.44
N TYR A 70 6.22 12.84 8.15
CA TYR A 70 7.15 11.97 8.85
C TYR A 70 8.03 11.24 7.84
N LYS A 71 9.35 11.44 7.92
CA LYS A 71 10.30 10.95 6.92
C LYS A 71 10.25 9.42 6.69
N ASP A 72 9.86 8.65 7.71
CA ASP A 72 9.76 7.18 7.59
C ASP A 72 8.49 6.72 6.83
N HIS A 73 7.58 7.63 6.48
CA HIS A 73 6.43 7.34 5.64
C HIS A 73 6.71 7.47 4.15
N GLY A 74 7.87 7.96 3.75
CA GLY A 74 8.32 8.13 2.38
C GLY A 74 9.73 7.57 2.14
N GLY A 75 10.34 8.01 1.06
CA GLY A 75 11.66 7.61 0.60
C GLY A 75 11.64 6.55 -0.50
N PRO A 76 12.81 6.17 -1.04
CA PRO A 76 12.91 5.39 -2.28
C PRO A 76 12.15 4.05 -2.25
N HIS A 77 12.06 3.41 -1.09
CA HIS A 77 11.34 2.13 -0.94
C HIS A 77 9.86 2.30 -0.57
N LYS A 78 9.39 3.53 -0.43
CA LYS A 78 8.02 3.88 -0.04
C LYS A 78 7.48 5.05 -0.88
N ALA A 79 7.83 5.06 -2.16
CA ALA A 79 7.47 6.14 -3.08
C ALA A 79 5.96 6.20 -3.35
N VAL A 80 5.29 5.04 -3.44
CA VAL A 80 3.86 4.94 -3.74
C VAL A 80 3.20 4.03 -2.70
N CYS A 81 2.26 4.58 -1.94
CA CYS A 81 1.44 3.82 -0.98
C CYS A 81 0.20 3.26 -1.67
N CYS A 82 -0.03 1.96 -1.55
CA CYS A 82 -1.15 1.24 -2.17
C CYS A 82 -2.06 0.60 -1.11
N PHE A 83 -3.37 0.58 -1.38
CA PHE A 83 -4.35 -0.09 -0.52
C PHE A 83 -5.52 -0.62 -1.36
N SER A 84 -6.02 -1.83 -1.02
CA SER A 84 -7.19 -2.43 -1.66
C SER A 84 -8.48 -1.82 -1.13
N LYS A 85 -9.34 -1.34 -2.03
CA LYS A 85 -10.64 -0.74 -1.71
C LYS A 85 -11.58 -1.76 -1.06
N GLU A 86 -11.50 -3.02 -1.42
CA GLU A 86 -12.31 -4.10 -0.84
C GLU A 86 -12.12 -4.19 0.68
N ASN A 87 -10.89 -3.92 1.16
CA ASN A 87 -10.56 -3.95 2.57
C ASN A 87 -11.20 -2.80 3.38
N TYR A 88 -11.74 -1.75 2.74
CA TYR A 88 -12.51 -0.70 3.44
C TYR A 88 -13.75 -1.27 4.11
N SER A 89 -14.38 -2.27 3.50
CA SER A 89 -15.58 -2.93 4.03
C SER A 89 -15.41 -3.53 5.43
N MET A 90 -14.17 -3.84 5.83
CA MET A 90 -13.84 -4.33 7.18
C MET A 90 -14.18 -3.32 8.28
N TYR A 91 -14.36 -2.05 7.93
CA TYR A 91 -14.57 -0.92 8.86
C TYR A 91 -15.97 -0.32 8.77
N LYS A 92 -16.88 -0.91 7.97
CA LYS A 92 -18.25 -0.42 7.76
C LYS A 92 -19.10 -0.29 9.03
N ASN A 93 -18.80 -1.09 10.05
CA ASN A 93 -19.51 -1.04 11.33
C ASN A 93 -18.96 0.04 12.28
N ASP A 94 -17.77 0.59 11.99
CA ASP A 94 -17.11 1.60 12.80
C ASP A 94 -17.20 2.99 12.18
N ILE A 95 -17.39 3.06 10.85
CA ILE A 95 -17.40 4.29 10.06
C ILE A 95 -18.72 4.33 9.29
N ASN A 96 -19.57 5.29 9.63
CA ASN A 96 -20.91 5.41 9.05
C ASN A 96 -20.89 5.60 7.53
N ILE A 97 -19.94 6.42 7.04
CA ILE A 97 -19.75 6.67 5.60
C ILE A 97 -18.28 6.38 5.29
N LEU A 98 -18.04 5.27 4.59
CA LEU A 98 -16.70 4.92 4.13
C LEU A 98 -16.27 5.92 3.05
N PRO A 99 -15.03 6.46 3.13
CA PRO A 99 -14.47 7.24 2.04
C PRO A 99 -14.44 6.42 0.74
N ASP A 100 -14.62 7.09 -0.37
CA ASP A 100 -14.63 6.43 -1.68
C ASP A 100 -13.22 6.02 -2.12
N TYR A 101 -12.20 6.79 -1.71
CA TYR A 101 -10.78 6.54 -1.97
C TYR A 101 -9.90 7.11 -0.85
N ALA A 102 -8.61 6.78 -0.87
CA ALA A 102 -7.58 7.28 0.06
C ALA A 102 -7.99 7.21 1.54
N MET A 103 -8.78 6.19 1.92
CA MET A 103 -9.33 6.03 3.27
C MET A 103 -8.24 6.10 4.33
N PHE A 104 -7.11 5.48 4.08
CA PHE A 104 -5.98 5.45 5.00
C PHE A 104 -4.80 6.32 4.54
N GLY A 105 -5.02 7.22 3.56
CA GLY A 105 -3.99 8.11 3.03
C GLY A 105 -3.05 7.43 2.04
N GLU A 106 -3.51 6.38 1.36
CA GLU A 106 -2.79 5.78 0.25
C GLU A 106 -2.82 6.68 -0.99
N ASN A 107 -1.80 6.49 -1.85
CA ASN A 107 -1.71 7.16 -3.15
C ASN A 107 -2.54 6.42 -4.20
N LEU A 108 -2.48 5.09 -4.22
CA LEU A 108 -3.27 4.25 -5.12
C LEU A 108 -4.34 3.50 -4.31
N THR A 109 -5.60 3.82 -4.57
CA THR A 109 -6.74 2.98 -4.17
C THR A 109 -6.95 1.96 -5.27
N LEU A 110 -6.66 0.68 -4.99
CA LEU A 110 -6.71 -0.42 -5.95
C LEU A 110 -8.02 -1.20 -5.80
N VAL A 111 -8.50 -1.81 -6.87
CA VAL A 111 -9.66 -2.72 -6.87
C VAL A 111 -9.29 -4.05 -7.49
N ASP A 112 -10.09 -5.08 -7.23
CA ASP A 112 -9.87 -6.46 -7.69
C ASP A 112 -8.51 -7.02 -7.25
N LEU A 113 -8.07 -6.67 -6.01
CA LEU A 113 -6.77 -7.01 -5.48
C LEU A 113 -6.88 -7.80 -4.18
N ASP A 114 -6.25 -8.99 -4.13
CA ASP A 114 -5.90 -9.68 -2.90
C ASP A 114 -4.38 -9.54 -2.62
N GLU A 115 -4.02 -9.15 -1.40
CA GLU A 115 -2.62 -9.00 -0.98
C GLU A 115 -1.86 -10.36 -0.94
N ASN A 116 -2.56 -11.48 -1.05
CA ASN A 116 -1.96 -12.80 -1.27
C ASN A 116 -1.36 -12.95 -2.68
N ASP A 117 -1.89 -12.22 -3.67
CA ASP A 117 -1.48 -12.30 -5.07
C ASP A 117 -0.48 -11.20 -5.46
N VAL A 118 -0.11 -10.32 -4.52
CA VAL A 118 0.90 -9.28 -4.70
C VAL A 118 2.21 -9.74 -4.10
N TYR A 119 3.27 -9.85 -4.92
CA TYR A 119 4.56 -10.37 -4.49
C TYR A 119 5.64 -9.29 -4.53
N PHE A 120 6.52 -9.28 -3.52
CA PHE A 120 7.70 -8.40 -3.51
C PHE A 120 8.57 -8.69 -4.71
N GLY A 121 8.94 -7.63 -5.45
CA GLY A 121 9.69 -7.73 -6.71
C GLY A 121 8.81 -7.80 -7.96
N ASN A 122 7.48 -7.93 -7.83
CA ASN A 122 6.60 -7.73 -8.98
C ASN A 122 6.72 -6.29 -9.50
N GLN A 123 6.96 -6.15 -10.81
CA GLN A 123 7.12 -4.88 -11.49
C GLN A 123 5.90 -4.58 -12.34
N TYR A 124 5.45 -3.33 -12.28
CA TYR A 124 4.28 -2.86 -13.01
C TYR A 124 4.60 -1.56 -13.75
N GLN A 125 4.01 -1.40 -14.92
CA GLN A 125 3.91 -0.11 -15.57
C GLN A 125 2.71 0.66 -14.98
N LEU A 126 2.91 1.94 -14.64
CA LEU A 126 1.89 2.89 -14.23
C LEU A 126 2.07 4.16 -15.06
N GLY A 127 1.24 4.35 -16.09
CA GLY A 127 1.48 5.41 -17.08
C GLY A 127 2.83 5.26 -17.78
N GLU A 128 3.69 6.28 -17.68
CA GLU A 128 5.06 6.25 -18.21
C GLU A 128 6.08 5.70 -17.21
N ALA A 129 5.70 5.58 -15.92
CA ALA A 129 6.57 5.09 -14.86
C ALA A 129 6.61 3.56 -14.79
N ILE A 130 7.69 3.03 -14.17
CA ILE A 130 7.79 1.62 -13.77
C ILE A 130 7.97 1.56 -12.26
N VAL A 131 7.12 0.80 -11.60
CA VAL A 131 7.11 0.63 -10.14
C VAL A 131 7.28 -0.83 -9.74
N GLU A 132 7.81 -1.09 -8.54
CA GLU A 132 8.07 -2.43 -8.02
C GLU A 132 7.60 -2.55 -6.57
N VAL A 133 6.94 -3.64 -6.22
CA VAL A 133 6.51 -3.92 -4.84
C VAL A 133 7.73 -4.10 -3.94
N SER A 134 7.85 -3.29 -2.89
CA SER A 134 9.09 -3.14 -2.12
C SER A 134 8.96 -3.22 -0.61
N GLU A 135 7.77 -2.90 -0.02
CA GLU A 135 7.63 -2.79 1.42
C GLU A 135 6.18 -3.05 1.86
N ILE A 136 5.98 -3.65 3.05
CA ILE A 136 4.67 -3.66 3.70
C ILE A 136 4.37 -2.30 4.33
N ARG A 137 3.10 -1.96 4.43
CA ARG A 137 2.69 -0.79 5.18
C ARG A 137 2.57 -1.10 6.67
N GLU A 138 3.23 -0.30 7.50
CA GLU A 138 3.01 -0.28 8.94
C GLU A 138 1.95 0.78 9.27
N PRO A 139 0.75 0.39 9.75
CA PRO A 139 -0.31 1.36 10.03
C PRO A 139 0.11 2.36 11.10
N CYS A 140 -0.17 3.65 10.85
CA CYS A 140 0.20 4.74 11.74
C CYS A 140 -0.93 5.08 12.71
N TRP A 141 -0.59 5.44 13.95
CA TRP A 141 -1.56 5.89 14.97
C TRP A 141 -2.44 7.07 14.50
N LYS A 142 -1.98 7.88 13.54
CA LYS A 142 -2.74 9.00 12.99
C LYS A 142 -4.03 8.56 12.31
N ILE A 143 -4.06 7.35 11.71
CA ILE A 143 -5.26 6.76 11.10
C ILE A 143 -6.32 6.49 12.18
N GLN A 144 -5.89 5.89 13.30
CA GLN A 144 -6.78 5.63 14.44
C GLN A 144 -7.38 6.92 14.98
N ARG A 145 -6.59 7.99 15.03
CA ARG A 145 -7.04 9.30 15.50
C ARG A 145 -7.99 9.98 14.51
N LYS A 146 -7.73 9.84 13.21
CA LYS A 146 -8.63 10.35 12.13
C LYS A 146 -10.05 9.83 12.29
N TYR A 147 -10.19 8.55 12.56
CA TYR A 147 -11.51 7.89 12.63
C TYR A 147 -12.07 7.76 14.05
N GLY A 148 -11.31 8.10 15.08
CA GLY A 148 -11.73 7.94 16.47
C GLY A 148 -11.90 6.47 16.91
N ILE A 149 -11.41 5.50 16.12
CA ILE A 149 -11.62 4.07 16.34
C ILE A 149 -10.49 3.53 17.21
N LYS A 150 -10.83 3.10 18.44
CA LYS A 150 -9.86 2.44 19.33
C LYS A 150 -9.35 1.14 18.69
N HIS A 151 -8.05 0.89 18.82
CA HIS A 151 -7.40 -0.33 18.33
C HIS A 151 -7.43 -0.54 16.79
N LEU A 152 -7.77 0.48 15.99
CA LEU A 152 -7.78 0.39 14.53
C LEU A 152 -6.45 -0.12 13.97
N VAL A 153 -5.34 0.45 14.44
CA VAL A 153 -3.98 0.03 14.02
C VAL A 153 -3.73 -1.45 14.35
N LYS A 154 -4.13 -1.90 15.54
CA LYS A 154 -4.00 -3.32 15.93
C LYS A 154 -4.84 -4.23 15.03
N ARG A 155 -6.09 -3.83 14.74
CA ARG A 155 -6.99 -4.60 13.85
C ARG A 155 -6.42 -4.72 12.44
N MET A 156 -5.90 -3.60 11.87
CA MET A 156 -5.24 -3.62 10.57
C MET A 156 -4.03 -4.55 10.57
N SER A 157 -3.16 -4.45 11.57
CA SER A 157 -1.98 -5.30 11.69
C SER A 157 -2.33 -6.78 11.84
N SER A 158 -3.29 -7.11 12.70
CA SER A 158 -3.71 -8.51 12.93
C SER A 158 -4.40 -9.14 11.71
N SER A 159 -5.08 -8.34 10.88
CA SER A 159 -5.70 -8.85 9.64
C SER A 159 -4.69 -9.14 8.53
N GLY A 160 -3.48 -8.56 8.62
CA GLY A 160 -2.51 -8.56 7.53
C GLY A 160 -2.90 -7.67 6.34
N LYS A 161 -4.12 -7.10 6.34
CA LYS A 161 -4.63 -6.22 5.28
C LYS A 161 -4.23 -4.77 5.57
N THR A 162 -2.93 -4.48 5.44
CA THR A 162 -2.36 -3.17 5.80
C THR A 162 -2.07 -2.29 4.60
N GLY A 163 -2.11 -2.85 3.38
CA GLY A 163 -1.57 -2.23 2.18
C GLY A 163 -0.06 -2.41 2.07
N PHE A 164 0.51 -1.86 1.02
CA PHE A 164 1.92 -2.00 0.70
C PHE A 164 2.46 -0.74 0.04
N TYR A 165 3.78 -0.72 -0.15
CA TYR A 165 4.46 0.33 -0.90
C TYR A 165 5.14 -0.21 -2.15
N MET A 166 5.26 0.65 -3.13
CA MET A 166 6.08 0.44 -4.30
C MET A 166 7.21 1.46 -4.35
N ARG A 167 8.39 1.02 -4.80
CA ARG A 167 9.48 1.90 -5.24
C ARG A 167 9.35 2.18 -6.74
N VAL A 168 9.90 3.30 -7.18
CA VAL A 168 9.94 3.66 -8.58
C VAL A 168 11.27 3.19 -9.18
N LEU A 169 11.20 2.43 -10.27
CA LEU A 169 12.36 1.97 -11.04
C LEU A 169 12.64 2.87 -12.23
N LYS A 170 11.59 3.49 -12.78
CA LYS A 170 11.65 4.48 -13.85
C LYS A 170 10.63 5.56 -13.55
N GLU A 171 11.07 6.81 -13.53
CA GLU A 171 10.19 7.97 -13.37
C GLU A 171 9.34 8.21 -14.62
N GLY A 172 8.20 8.88 -14.47
CA GLY A 172 7.35 9.23 -15.61
C GLY A 172 6.05 9.91 -15.19
N TYR A 173 5.31 10.39 -16.18
CA TYR A 173 3.98 10.96 -15.97
C TYR A 173 2.93 9.88 -15.75
N VAL A 174 2.02 10.15 -14.82
CA VAL A 174 0.90 9.30 -14.43
C VAL A 174 -0.38 10.14 -14.43
N GLN A 175 -1.51 9.55 -14.80
CA GLN A 175 -2.84 10.18 -14.82
C GLN A 175 -3.91 9.25 -14.24
N GLN A 176 -5.10 9.79 -13.90
CA GLN A 176 -6.15 9.03 -13.20
C GLN A 176 -6.64 7.77 -13.92
N GLN A 177 -6.50 7.69 -15.24
CA GLN A 177 -6.95 6.54 -16.04
C GLN A 177 -5.90 5.43 -16.15
N ASP A 178 -4.71 5.64 -15.61
CA ASP A 178 -3.65 4.64 -15.64
C ASP A 178 -3.95 3.50 -14.66
N HIS A 179 -3.55 2.29 -15.05
CA HIS A 179 -3.65 1.07 -14.26
C HIS A 179 -2.27 0.45 -14.07
N LEU A 180 -2.14 -0.45 -13.11
CA LEU A 180 -0.91 -1.20 -12.92
C LEU A 180 -0.88 -2.38 -13.89
N LEU A 181 -0.06 -2.29 -14.94
CA LEU A 181 0.15 -3.37 -15.91
C LEU A 181 1.37 -4.19 -15.51
N LEU A 182 1.19 -5.48 -15.24
CA LEU A 182 2.27 -6.38 -14.81
C LEU A 182 3.30 -6.54 -15.96
N LEU A 183 4.54 -6.13 -15.68
CA LEU A 183 5.67 -6.28 -16.59
C LEU A 183 6.54 -7.51 -16.28
N LYS A 184 6.74 -7.75 -14.98
CA LYS A 184 7.60 -8.83 -14.49
C LYS A 184 7.08 -9.38 -13.17
N THR A 185 7.02 -10.70 -13.05
CA THR A 185 6.73 -11.39 -11.78
C THR A 185 8.02 -11.64 -11.00
N ALA A 186 7.92 -11.63 -9.67
CA ALA A 186 9.01 -12.07 -8.81
C ALA A 186 9.37 -13.53 -9.06
N GLU A 187 10.66 -13.84 -9.07
CA GLU A 187 11.16 -15.19 -9.34
C GLU A 187 11.00 -16.11 -8.13
N PHE A 188 10.64 -17.37 -8.41
CA PHE A 188 10.66 -18.44 -7.42
C PHE A 188 12.13 -18.95 -7.25
N PRO A 189 12.62 -19.32 -6.03
CA PRO A 189 11.87 -19.52 -4.77
C PRO A 189 11.75 -18.26 -3.87
N THR A 190 12.20 -17.12 -4.31
CA THR A 190 12.18 -15.87 -3.51
C THR A 190 10.79 -15.24 -3.41
N ARG A 191 9.79 -15.85 -4.03
CA ARG A 191 8.42 -15.35 -4.09
C ARG A 191 7.79 -15.26 -2.70
N LEU A 192 7.50 -14.05 -2.25
CA LEU A 192 6.89 -13.73 -0.95
C LEU A 192 5.78 -12.72 -1.17
N SER A 193 4.55 -13.05 -0.78
CA SER A 193 3.43 -12.13 -0.93
C SER A 193 3.40 -11.08 0.18
N VAL A 194 2.70 -9.97 -0.08
CA VAL A 194 2.45 -8.90 0.91
C VAL A 194 1.75 -9.48 2.14
N GLN A 195 0.71 -10.31 1.94
CA GLN A 195 0.00 -10.96 3.04
C GLN A 195 0.94 -11.87 3.86
N ASN A 196 1.76 -12.69 3.20
CA ASN A 196 2.68 -13.58 3.92
C ASN A 196 3.70 -12.82 4.76
N LEU A 197 4.25 -11.71 4.25
CA LEU A 197 5.18 -10.89 5.04
C LEU A 197 4.47 -10.20 6.21
N ASN A 198 3.23 -9.72 6.02
CA ASN A 198 2.43 -9.17 7.11
C ASN A 198 2.18 -10.21 8.21
N ASP A 199 1.83 -11.44 7.83
CA ASP A 199 1.60 -12.53 8.79
C ASP A 199 2.88 -12.85 9.58
N ILE A 200 4.02 -12.98 8.91
CA ILE A 200 5.33 -13.17 9.57
C ILE A 200 5.61 -12.02 10.54
N TYR A 201 5.41 -10.79 10.08
CA TYR A 201 5.80 -9.59 10.85
C TYR A 201 4.88 -9.29 12.03
N TYR A 202 3.58 -9.59 11.93
CA TYR A 202 2.60 -9.25 12.96
C TYR A 202 2.10 -10.44 13.78
N ASN A 203 1.93 -11.61 13.16
CA ASN A 203 1.20 -12.74 13.73
C ASN A 203 2.09 -13.96 14.03
N ASP A 204 3.22 -14.15 13.33
CA ASP A 204 4.05 -15.37 13.42
C ASP A 204 5.54 -15.01 13.60
N ARG A 205 5.80 -14.16 14.61
CA ARG A 205 7.12 -13.54 14.85
C ARG A 205 8.19 -14.50 15.39
N GLU A 206 7.81 -15.69 15.80
CA GLU A 206 8.69 -16.70 16.41
C GLU A 206 9.05 -17.82 15.44
N ASN A 207 8.48 -17.83 14.27
CA ASN A 207 8.73 -18.83 13.23
C ASN A 207 10.04 -18.54 12.49
N ILE A 208 11.12 -19.18 12.95
CA ILE A 208 12.48 -18.95 12.45
C ILE A 208 12.60 -19.22 10.95
N ASP A 209 11.93 -20.27 10.44
CA ASP A 209 12.03 -20.65 9.02
C ASP A 209 11.37 -19.60 8.13
N ARG A 210 10.18 -19.12 8.51
CA ARG A 210 9.50 -18.05 7.78
C ARG A 210 10.27 -16.73 7.86
N LEU A 211 10.86 -16.41 9.02
CA LEU A 211 11.72 -15.23 9.18
C LEU A 211 12.95 -15.33 8.27
N ASN A 212 13.60 -16.50 8.18
CA ASN A 212 14.73 -16.73 7.28
C ASN A 212 14.33 -16.55 5.81
N GLN A 213 13.17 -17.11 5.39
CA GLN A 213 12.67 -16.92 4.04
C GLN A 213 12.47 -15.43 3.71
N ALA A 214 11.88 -14.67 4.63
CA ALA A 214 11.66 -13.22 4.42
C ALA A 214 12.99 -12.44 4.42
N ILE A 215 13.93 -12.73 5.32
CA ILE A 215 15.25 -12.07 5.38
C ILE A 215 16.06 -12.28 4.10
N ASN A 216 15.93 -13.43 3.46
CA ASN A 216 16.64 -13.77 2.22
C ASN A 216 15.96 -13.23 0.95
N ASN A 217 14.81 -12.56 1.07
CA ASN A 217 14.14 -11.99 -0.09
C ASN A 217 14.89 -10.74 -0.59
N PRO A 218 15.38 -10.71 -1.84
CA PRO A 218 16.23 -9.63 -2.35
C PRO A 218 15.48 -8.34 -2.67
N TYR A 219 14.14 -8.39 -2.69
CA TYR A 219 13.31 -7.25 -3.07
C TYR A 219 12.87 -6.38 -1.89
N LEU A 220 13.04 -6.86 -0.65
CA LEU A 220 12.71 -6.09 0.54
C LEU A 220 13.69 -4.94 0.78
N SER A 221 13.20 -3.89 1.45
CA SER A 221 14.07 -2.77 1.84
C SER A 221 15.12 -3.22 2.88
N PRO A 222 16.33 -2.62 2.88
CA PRO A 222 17.34 -2.91 3.89
C PRO A 222 16.82 -2.71 5.32
N LYS A 223 16.00 -1.68 5.53
CA LYS A 223 15.36 -1.39 6.83
C LYS A 223 14.38 -2.51 7.25
N ARG A 224 13.66 -3.12 6.29
CA ARG A 224 12.78 -4.27 6.57
C ARG A 224 13.58 -5.50 6.96
N ILE A 225 14.63 -5.79 6.23
CA ILE A 225 15.52 -6.91 6.53
C ILE A 225 16.13 -6.77 7.93
N GLU A 226 16.57 -5.57 8.30
CA GLU A 226 17.10 -5.31 9.66
C GLU A 226 16.03 -5.58 10.74
N LYS A 227 14.79 -5.09 10.57
CA LYS A 227 13.69 -5.36 11.50
C LYS A 227 13.39 -6.87 11.63
N LEU A 228 13.43 -7.61 10.53
CA LEU A 228 13.21 -9.07 10.54
C LEU A 228 14.36 -9.80 11.25
N LYS A 229 15.60 -9.38 11.08
CA LYS A 229 16.76 -9.93 11.82
C LYS A 229 16.60 -9.71 13.32
N LEU A 230 16.21 -8.52 13.76
CA LEU A 230 15.91 -8.23 15.17
C LEU A 230 14.77 -9.08 15.74
N LEU A 231 13.73 -9.36 14.93
CA LEU A 231 12.66 -10.29 15.35
C LEU A 231 13.18 -11.71 15.52
N LYS A 232 14.00 -12.19 14.57
CA LYS A 232 14.63 -13.51 14.64
C LYS A 232 15.52 -13.66 15.87
N GLU A 233 16.37 -12.68 16.15
CA GLU A 233 17.23 -12.68 17.36
C GLU A 233 16.39 -12.78 18.63
N LYS A 234 15.30 -12.02 18.74
CA LYS A 234 14.38 -12.09 19.88
C LYS A 234 13.69 -13.46 20.00
N ALA A 235 13.34 -14.09 18.87
CA ALA A 235 12.72 -15.41 18.87
C ALA A 235 13.68 -16.52 19.29
N MET A 236 14.99 -16.40 18.94
CA MET A 236 16.03 -17.36 19.32
C MET A 236 16.45 -17.24 20.79
N ASN A 237 16.21 -16.10 21.44
CA ASN A 237 16.58 -15.83 22.84
C ASN A 237 15.44 -16.06 23.84
N LYS A 238 14.31 -16.62 23.40
CA LYS A 238 13.19 -17.07 24.24
C LYS A 238 13.28 -18.56 24.53
#